data_c08d6aa1b294835f6adf286b343ec62b
#
_entry.id   c08d6aa1b294835f6adf286b343ec62b
#
_cell.length_a   1.000
_cell.length_b   1.000
_cell.length_c   1.000
_cell.angle_alpha   90.00
_cell.angle_beta   90.00
_cell.angle_gamma   90.00
#
_symmetry.space_group_name_H-M   'P 1'
#
loop_
_entity.id
_entity.type
_entity.pdbx_description
1 polymer ?
#
loop_
_entity_poly.entity_id
_entity_poly.type
_entity_poly.pdbx_seq_one_letter_code
_entity_poly.pdbx_strand_id
1 'polypeptide(L)'
;MPLKTIIALGETEAYFQVLTEYLTEYRIIPVLQKDWNKIERYFPGLILFYASGPIGKSLQLLEQEAWVRKIPTLLVHSHTKIPATDIAAAYESGIVDCIQLPLNKECLRQKVEASYRPMSWLKRLFSRRTIERRTFKATGIIPTYYSIGMEKESVPTAILAKGLYARFFGSFQLYLDQELLPDTLSKKNKNLLAYFLYHHGKFLHRDQLMEQFWPDVIPEAARNSLHVAISQLRSYLRPYLGKIKVIKHQNEGYIFDPDHVVVTDIQQFRASCYSGWEALKNQKHEAAVPFLHNASELYSREFLREFLYEEWCSREREALQEALLAVLKSLAVHYQKQGFYEQVIPLAERMLLIAPFLEDVHRLLIEAFAELNMRGRALNQYQKCRALLMSHFEAEPSSETKDLVAKLRVG
;
A
#
# COMPACT_ATOMS: atom_id res chain seq x y z
N MET A 1 5.87 -10.47 -24.17
CA MET A 1 5.41 -9.94 -22.87
C MET A 1 6.11 -10.75 -21.79
N PRO A 2 6.70 -10.16 -20.76
CA PRO A 2 7.27 -10.94 -19.67
C PRO A 2 6.15 -11.74 -19.00
N LEU A 3 6.38 -13.04 -18.80
CA LEU A 3 5.41 -13.92 -18.15
C LEU A 3 5.16 -13.42 -16.72
N LYS A 4 3.90 -13.40 -16.33
CA LYS A 4 3.48 -13.07 -14.97
C LYS A 4 4.09 -14.09 -14.00
N THR A 5 4.83 -13.65 -12.97
CA THR A 5 5.57 -14.54 -12.07
C THR A 5 4.75 -14.88 -10.83
N ILE A 6 4.64 -16.18 -10.53
CA ILE A 6 4.02 -16.74 -9.34
C ILE A 6 5.06 -17.58 -8.60
N ILE A 7 5.18 -17.43 -7.30
CA ILE A 7 5.92 -18.38 -6.46
C ILE A 7 4.98 -19.47 -6.00
N ALA A 8 5.39 -20.72 -6.22
CA ALA A 8 4.78 -21.89 -5.63
C ALA A 8 5.64 -22.34 -4.44
N LEU A 9 5.14 -22.17 -3.22
CA LEU A 9 5.77 -22.56 -1.99
C LEU A 9 5.17 -23.88 -1.49
N GLY A 10 5.99 -24.90 -1.30
CA GLY A 10 5.51 -26.23 -0.87
C GLY A 10 6.59 -27.16 -0.41
N GLU A 11 6.19 -28.36 0.00
CA GLU A 11 7.07 -29.40 0.54
C GLU A 11 7.48 -30.44 -0.51
N THR A 12 6.72 -30.58 -1.60
CA THR A 12 6.90 -31.65 -2.59
C THR A 12 6.99 -31.14 -4.02
N GLU A 13 7.85 -31.74 -4.84
CA GLU A 13 8.01 -31.42 -6.26
C GLU A 13 6.77 -31.74 -7.09
N ALA A 14 6.01 -32.78 -6.72
CA ALA A 14 4.80 -33.20 -7.44
C ALA A 14 3.75 -32.07 -7.49
N TYR A 15 3.62 -31.26 -6.43
CA TYR A 15 2.75 -30.11 -6.38
C TYR A 15 3.11 -29.05 -7.41
N PHE A 16 4.40 -28.78 -7.57
CA PHE A 16 4.90 -27.78 -8.52
C PHE A 16 4.66 -28.18 -9.98
N GLN A 17 4.76 -29.47 -10.29
CA GLN A 17 4.48 -29.98 -11.63
C GLN A 17 3.02 -29.74 -12.03
N VAL A 18 2.08 -30.04 -11.15
CA VAL A 18 0.63 -29.81 -11.40
C VAL A 18 0.35 -28.31 -11.61
N LEU A 19 0.95 -27.43 -10.81
CA LEU A 19 0.77 -26.00 -10.96
C LEU A 19 1.30 -25.49 -12.31
N THR A 20 2.47 -25.97 -12.73
CA THR A 20 3.09 -25.59 -14.01
C THR A 20 2.23 -26.03 -15.20
N GLU A 21 1.61 -27.21 -15.10
CA GLU A 21 0.71 -27.73 -16.11
C GLU A 21 -0.62 -26.95 -16.17
N TYR A 22 -1.13 -26.51 -15.01
CA TYR A 22 -2.42 -25.82 -14.95
C TYR A 22 -2.34 -24.31 -15.25
N LEU A 23 -1.20 -23.68 -14.98
CA LEU A 23 -0.99 -22.23 -15.08
C LEU A 23 0.06 -21.88 -16.14
N THR A 24 -0.10 -22.39 -17.35
CA THR A 24 0.84 -22.22 -18.48
C THR A 24 1.09 -20.77 -18.90
N GLU A 25 0.20 -19.85 -18.54
CA GLU A 25 0.32 -18.41 -18.83
C GLU A 25 1.21 -17.66 -17.83
N TYR A 26 1.67 -18.36 -16.79
CA TYR A 26 2.46 -17.81 -15.71
C TYR A 26 3.84 -18.48 -15.63
N ARG A 27 4.83 -17.71 -15.18
CA ARG A 27 6.13 -18.27 -14.80
C ARG A 27 6.03 -18.76 -13.35
N ILE A 28 5.94 -20.06 -13.16
CA ILE A 28 5.91 -20.67 -11.83
C ILE A 28 7.35 -20.87 -11.36
N ILE A 29 7.68 -20.32 -10.18
CA ILE A 29 8.96 -20.51 -9.52
C ILE A 29 8.73 -21.39 -8.30
N PRO A 30 9.17 -22.67 -8.33
CA PRO A 30 9.05 -23.56 -7.19
C PRO A 30 10.05 -23.17 -6.10
N VAL A 31 9.57 -23.08 -4.87
CA VAL A 31 10.39 -22.82 -3.69
C VAL A 31 10.02 -23.84 -2.62
N LEU A 32 11.00 -24.61 -2.16
CA LEU A 32 10.79 -25.53 -1.05
C LEU A 32 10.65 -24.74 0.26
N GLN A 33 9.83 -25.22 1.17
CA GLN A 33 9.54 -24.55 2.44
C GLN A 33 10.80 -24.26 3.27
N LYS A 34 11.82 -25.12 3.21
CA LYS A 34 13.14 -24.91 3.83
C LYS A 34 13.95 -23.73 3.24
N ASP A 35 13.63 -23.35 2.00
CA ASP A 35 14.32 -22.29 1.25
C ASP A 35 13.51 -20.98 1.22
N TRP A 36 12.60 -20.84 2.16
CA TRP A 36 11.69 -19.71 2.32
C TRP A 36 12.39 -18.34 2.23
N ASN A 37 13.57 -18.19 2.82
CA ASN A 37 14.36 -16.97 2.79
C ASN A 37 14.84 -16.56 1.38
N LYS A 38 14.71 -17.45 0.38
CA LYS A 38 15.07 -17.17 -1.01
C LYS A 38 13.94 -16.47 -1.79
N ILE A 39 12.73 -16.45 -1.26
CA ILE A 39 11.54 -15.84 -1.92
C ILE A 39 11.74 -14.34 -2.17
N GLU A 40 12.44 -13.64 -1.30
CA GLU A 40 12.77 -12.22 -1.49
C GLU A 40 13.36 -11.89 -2.86
N ARG A 41 14.03 -12.87 -3.49
CA ARG A 41 14.73 -12.67 -4.77
C ARG A 41 13.80 -12.59 -5.99
N TYR A 42 12.53 -13.04 -5.86
CA TYR A 42 11.67 -13.26 -7.02
C TYR A 42 10.51 -12.26 -7.15
N PHE A 43 10.17 -11.51 -6.13
CA PHE A 43 9.05 -10.53 -6.06
C PHE A 43 7.85 -10.92 -6.93
N PRO A 44 7.14 -11.97 -6.54
CA PRO A 44 6.04 -12.49 -7.32
C PRO A 44 4.82 -11.56 -7.23
N GLY A 45 4.00 -11.59 -8.26
CA GLY A 45 2.67 -10.98 -8.21
C GLY A 45 1.67 -11.79 -7.36
N LEU A 46 2.02 -13.03 -7.01
CA LEU A 46 1.21 -13.95 -6.21
C LEU A 46 2.07 -15.06 -5.61
N ILE A 47 1.73 -15.52 -4.41
CA ILE A 47 2.28 -16.72 -3.78
C ILE A 47 1.18 -17.78 -3.72
N LEU A 48 1.47 -18.99 -4.21
CA LEU A 48 0.67 -20.20 -3.98
C LEU A 48 1.36 -21.00 -2.87
N PHE A 49 0.77 -21.03 -1.70
CA PHE A 49 1.34 -21.66 -0.53
C PHE A 49 0.63 -22.98 -0.22
N TYR A 50 1.35 -24.09 -0.34
CA TYR A 50 0.82 -25.42 -0.03
C TYR A 50 1.13 -25.82 1.41
N ALA A 51 0.09 -26.14 2.18
CA ALA A 51 0.18 -26.67 3.53
C ALA A 51 -0.29 -28.13 3.55
N SER A 52 0.63 -29.05 3.83
CA SER A 52 0.33 -30.48 3.97
C SER A 52 -0.11 -30.88 5.40
N GLY A 53 0.18 -30.01 6.39
CA GLY A 53 -0.07 -30.22 7.81
C GLY A 53 -0.98 -29.16 8.44
N PRO A 54 -1.05 -29.10 9.79
CA PRO A 54 -1.85 -28.10 10.50
C PRO A 54 -1.46 -26.69 10.07
N ILE A 55 -2.45 -25.91 9.65
CA ILE A 55 -2.28 -24.59 9.03
C ILE A 55 -1.53 -23.62 9.97
N GLY A 56 -1.75 -23.70 11.28
CA GLY A 56 -1.14 -22.83 12.26
C GLY A 56 0.39 -22.82 12.25
N LYS A 57 1.07 -23.96 12.03
CA LYS A 57 2.53 -24.01 11.88
C LYS A 57 3.00 -23.35 10.59
N SER A 58 2.24 -23.51 9.53
CA SER A 58 2.53 -22.94 8.22
C SER A 58 2.32 -21.43 8.20
N LEU A 59 1.36 -20.90 8.94
CA LEU A 59 1.10 -19.46 9.08
C LEU A 59 2.22 -18.74 9.81
N GLN A 60 2.85 -19.36 10.81
CA GLN A 60 3.99 -18.78 11.52
C GLN A 60 5.15 -18.42 10.57
N LEU A 61 5.33 -19.16 9.48
CA LEU A 61 6.32 -18.82 8.45
C LEU A 61 5.96 -17.54 7.71
N LEU A 62 4.68 -17.31 7.41
CA LEU A 62 4.19 -16.09 6.74
C LEU A 62 4.28 -14.87 7.65
N GLU A 63 4.25 -15.06 8.96
CA GLU A 63 4.31 -14.00 9.95
C GLU A 63 5.71 -13.46 10.21
N GLN A 64 6.74 -14.27 9.96
CA GLN A 64 8.14 -13.89 10.23
C GLN A 64 8.66 -12.76 9.34
N GLU A 65 8.05 -12.59 8.14
CA GLU A 65 8.54 -11.62 7.16
C GLU A 65 7.46 -10.61 6.76
N ALA A 66 7.57 -9.40 7.26
CA ALA A 66 6.58 -8.33 7.04
C ALA A 66 6.31 -7.99 5.57
N TRP A 67 7.27 -8.22 4.66
CA TRP A 67 7.13 -7.96 3.22
C TRP A 67 6.28 -9.00 2.51
N VAL A 68 6.27 -10.25 2.98
CA VAL A 68 5.45 -11.33 2.41
C VAL A 68 3.96 -11.01 2.55
N ARG A 69 3.57 -10.38 3.64
CA ARG A 69 2.18 -9.92 3.85
C ARG A 69 1.68 -8.92 2.79
N LYS A 70 2.59 -8.34 2.01
CA LYS A 70 2.26 -7.42 0.92
C LYS A 70 1.96 -8.13 -0.40
N ILE A 71 2.32 -9.41 -0.50
CA ILE A 71 2.09 -10.21 -1.70
C ILE A 71 0.83 -11.04 -1.49
N PRO A 72 -0.15 -10.99 -2.41
CA PRO A 72 -1.32 -11.85 -2.34
C PRO A 72 -0.89 -13.31 -2.21
N THR A 73 -1.37 -14.02 -1.20
CA THR A 73 -1.03 -15.42 -0.96
C THR A 73 -2.30 -16.27 -0.98
N LEU A 74 -2.37 -17.25 -1.87
CA LEU A 74 -3.42 -18.25 -1.89
C LEU A 74 -2.92 -19.49 -1.13
N LEU A 75 -3.70 -19.93 -0.12
CA LEU A 75 -3.42 -21.15 0.61
C LEU A 75 -4.02 -22.36 -0.11
N VAL A 76 -3.19 -23.33 -0.47
CA VAL A 76 -3.61 -24.62 -1.02
C VAL A 76 -3.47 -25.69 0.07
N HIS A 77 -4.52 -26.44 0.33
CA HIS A 77 -4.52 -27.42 1.42
C HIS A 77 -5.20 -28.74 1.04
N SER A 78 -4.80 -29.83 1.69
CA SER A 78 -5.34 -31.18 1.49
C SER A 78 -6.45 -31.57 2.46
N HIS A 79 -6.71 -30.78 3.50
CA HIS A 79 -7.68 -31.12 4.54
C HIS A 79 -9.12 -30.91 4.06
N THR A 80 -9.99 -31.91 4.34
CA THR A 80 -11.41 -31.87 3.98
C THR A 80 -12.24 -30.89 4.81
N LYS A 81 -11.77 -30.53 6.01
CA LYS A 81 -12.36 -29.47 6.85
C LYS A 81 -11.25 -28.73 7.58
N ILE A 82 -11.14 -27.44 7.34
CA ILE A 82 -10.32 -26.55 8.15
C ILE A 82 -11.20 -25.96 9.24
N PRO A 83 -10.79 -25.95 10.52
CA PRO A 83 -11.50 -25.26 11.57
C PRO A 83 -11.69 -23.78 11.23
N ALA A 84 -12.85 -23.22 11.57
CA ALA A 84 -13.13 -21.79 11.28
C ALA A 84 -12.11 -20.86 11.95
N THR A 85 -11.55 -21.25 13.09
CA THR A 85 -10.47 -20.55 13.79
C THR A 85 -9.19 -20.47 12.95
N ASP A 86 -8.82 -21.55 12.26
CA ASP A 86 -7.61 -21.62 11.44
C ASP A 86 -7.79 -20.83 10.14
N ILE A 87 -9.01 -20.79 9.60
CA ILE A 87 -9.36 -19.94 8.45
C ILE A 87 -9.26 -18.46 8.84
N ALA A 88 -9.81 -18.09 10.00
CA ALA A 88 -9.72 -16.71 10.48
C ALA A 88 -8.26 -16.28 10.69
N ALA A 89 -7.46 -17.12 11.35
CA ALA A 89 -6.02 -16.87 11.52
C ALA A 89 -5.27 -16.77 10.18
N ALA A 90 -5.65 -17.57 9.18
CA ALA A 90 -5.06 -17.49 7.84
C ALA A 90 -5.32 -16.13 7.20
N TYR A 91 -6.54 -15.64 7.24
CA TYR A 91 -6.87 -14.30 6.71
C TYR A 91 -6.18 -13.16 7.49
N GLU A 92 -6.05 -13.28 8.81
CA GLU A 92 -5.30 -12.33 9.64
C GLU A 92 -3.80 -12.31 9.30
N SER A 93 -3.24 -13.46 8.91
CA SER A 93 -1.84 -13.60 8.47
C SER A 93 -1.61 -13.11 7.03
N GLY A 94 -2.64 -12.63 6.31
CA GLY A 94 -2.51 -12.04 4.98
C GLY A 94 -2.80 -13.00 3.82
N ILE A 95 -3.37 -14.19 4.08
CA ILE A 95 -3.87 -15.08 3.04
C ILE A 95 -5.13 -14.48 2.41
N VAL A 96 -5.17 -14.50 1.08
CA VAL A 96 -6.26 -13.89 0.28
C VAL A 96 -7.45 -14.81 0.17
N ASP A 97 -7.17 -16.09 -0.09
CA ASP A 97 -8.18 -17.11 -0.30
C ASP A 97 -7.58 -18.51 -0.12
N CYS A 98 -8.45 -19.51 0.06
CA CYS A 98 -8.06 -20.91 0.27
C CYS A 98 -8.55 -21.77 -0.90
N ILE A 99 -7.72 -22.73 -1.30
CA ILE A 99 -8.04 -23.71 -2.37
C ILE A 99 -7.87 -25.10 -1.81
N GLN A 100 -8.90 -25.92 -1.92
CA GLN A 100 -8.90 -27.30 -1.45
C GLN A 100 -8.44 -28.25 -2.56
N LEU A 101 -7.64 -29.25 -2.20
CA LEU A 101 -7.33 -30.39 -3.08
C LEU A 101 -8.50 -31.39 -3.16
N PRO A 102 -8.68 -32.07 -4.30
CA PRO A 102 -7.88 -32.00 -5.53
C PRO A 102 -8.08 -30.70 -6.29
N LEU A 103 -7.01 -30.20 -6.92
CA LEU A 103 -7.06 -28.96 -7.67
C LEU A 103 -8.00 -29.08 -8.89
N ASN A 104 -8.98 -28.19 -8.96
CA ASN A 104 -9.73 -27.95 -10.17
C ASN A 104 -9.02 -26.86 -10.98
N LYS A 105 -8.66 -27.17 -12.23
CA LYS A 105 -7.89 -26.27 -13.10
C LYS A 105 -8.57 -24.92 -13.30
N GLU A 106 -9.87 -24.93 -13.57
CA GLU A 106 -10.64 -23.71 -13.83
C GLU A 106 -10.79 -22.87 -12.55
N CYS A 107 -11.10 -23.49 -11.42
CA CYS A 107 -11.18 -22.81 -10.11
C CYS A 107 -9.84 -22.20 -9.71
N LEU A 108 -8.72 -22.93 -9.89
CA LEU A 108 -7.39 -22.42 -9.62
C LEU A 108 -7.06 -21.21 -10.51
N ARG A 109 -7.37 -21.30 -11.81
CA ARG A 109 -7.12 -20.22 -12.77
C ARG A 109 -7.90 -18.97 -12.41
N GLN A 110 -9.19 -19.07 -12.12
CA GLN A 110 -10.04 -17.94 -11.72
C GLN A 110 -9.52 -17.27 -10.42
N LYS A 111 -9.17 -18.06 -9.41
CA LYS A 111 -8.62 -17.53 -8.15
C LYS A 111 -7.26 -16.87 -8.35
N VAL A 112 -6.40 -17.44 -9.19
CA VAL A 112 -5.10 -16.85 -9.54
C VAL A 112 -5.29 -15.54 -10.30
N GLU A 113 -6.14 -15.49 -11.31
CA GLU A 113 -6.44 -14.28 -12.08
C GLU A 113 -7.02 -13.17 -11.19
N ALA A 114 -7.95 -13.51 -10.30
CA ALA A 114 -8.56 -12.57 -9.35
C ALA A 114 -7.55 -12.02 -8.32
N SER A 115 -6.57 -12.84 -7.92
CA SER A 115 -5.62 -12.50 -6.87
C SER A 115 -4.28 -11.99 -7.40
N TYR A 116 -3.92 -12.28 -8.65
CA TYR A 116 -2.65 -11.87 -9.24
C TYR A 116 -2.60 -10.35 -9.42
N ARG A 117 -1.57 -9.73 -8.86
CA ARG A 117 -1.33 -8.29 -9.02
C ARG A 117 -0.02 -8.08 -9.77
N PRO A 118 -0.08 -7.66 -11.05
CA PRO A 118 1.13 -7.31 -11.76
C PRO A 118 1.75 -6.08 -11.11
N MET A 119 3.04 -6.13 -10.83
CA MET A 119 3.82 -4.97 -10.37
C MET A 119 3.99 -3.91 -11.49
N SER A 120 3.00 -3.77 -12.36
CA SER A 120 3.04 -2.89 -13.55
C SER A 120 3.14 -1.40 -13.20
N TRP A 121 2.74 -1.00 -12.00
CA TRP A 121 2.88 0.36 -11.50
C TRP A 121 4.36 0.77 -11.33
N LEU A 122 5.25 -0.17 -10.98
CA LEU A 122 6.69 0.09 -10.89
C LEU A 122 7.31 0.49 -12.25
N LYS A 123 6.81 -0.07 -13.36
CA LYS A 123 7.31 0.28 -14.70
C LYS A 123 7.04 1.74 -15.10
N ARG A 124 5.97 2.36 -14.58
CA ARG A 124 5.64 3.77 -14.84
C ARG A 124 6.56 4.74 -14.08
N LEU A 125 7.09 4.35 -12.93
CA LEU A 125 8.05 5.15 -12.17
C LEU A 125 9.42 5.26 -12.85
N PHE A 126 9.75 4.33 -13.77
CA PHE A 126 11.04 4.29 -14.48
C PHE A 126 11.07 5.05 -15.80
N SER A 127 9.97 5.66 -16.27
CA SER A 127 10.00 6.51 -17.47
C SER A 127 10.69 7.83 -17.16
N ARG A 128 11.88 7.99 -17.73
CA ARG A 128 12.79 9.15 -17.61
C ARG A 128 12.06 10.47 -17.82
N ARG A 129 12.07 11.36 -16.83
CA ARG A 129 12.08 12.80 -17.03
C ARG A 129 13.31 13.37 -16.34
N THR A 130 14.22 13.86 -17.17
CA THR A 130 15.45 14.55 -16.81
C THR A 130 15.10 15.83 -16.06
N ILE A 131 15.58 15.98 -14.83
CA ILE A 131 15.53 17.26 -14.09
C ILE A 131 16.88 17.94 -14.25
N GLU A 132 16.89 19.12 -14.89
CA GLU A 132 18.08 19.96 -15.07
C GLU A 132 18.64 20.44 -13.73
N ARG A 133 19.95 20.34 -13.61
CA ARG A 133 20.73 20.85 -12.46
C ARG A 133 20.79 22.36 -12.50
N ARG A 134 20.29 23.05 -11.48
CA ARG A 134 20.65 24.40 -11.12
C ARG A 134 21.05 24.50 -9.66
N THR A 135 22.21 25.05 -9.39
CA THR A 135 22.84 25.19 -8.07
C THR A 135 22.27 26.37 -7.29
N PHE A 136 21.98 26.18 -6.00
CA PHE A 136 21.65 27.25 -5.06
C PHE A 136 22.39 27.10 -3.73
N LYS A 137 22.83 28.24 -3.17
CA LYS A 137 23.50 28.38 -1.87
C LYS A 137 22.49 28.53 -0.75
N ALA A 138 22.77 27.89 0.39
CA ALA A 138 21.91 27.83 1.56
C ALA A 138 22.30 28.83 2.64
N THR A 139 21.31 29.30 3.41
CA THR A 139 21.49 29.89 4.75
C THR A 139 20.43 29.28 5.67
N GLY A 140 20.90 28.78 6.82
CA GLY A 140 20.19 27.88 7.69
C GLY A 140 19.30 28.45 8.78
N ILE A 141 18.46 27.59 9.34
CA ILE A 141 18.11 27.45 10.78
C ILE A 141 17.20 26.20 10.87
N ILE A 142 17.58 25.25 11.74
CA ILE A 142 16.89 23.96 11.94
C ILE A 142 16.04 24.03 13.22
N PRO A 143 14.80 23.57 13.23
CA PRO A 143 14.14 23.16 14.47
C PRO A 143 14.38 21.66 14.74
N THR A 144 14.92 21.40 15.90
CA THR A 144 15.20 20.08 16.46
C THR A 144 13.89 19.37 16.84
N TYR A 145 13.44 18.41 16.03
CA TYR A 145 12.43 17.41 16.44
C TYR A 145 12.60 16.13 15.63
N TYR A 146 13.30 15.15 16.17
CA TYR A 146 13.05 13.74 15.88
C TYR A 146 13.66 12.87 16.98
N SER A 147 12.83 12.46 17.92
CA SER A 147 13.05 11.25 18.71
C SER A 147 12.12 10.17 18.16
N ILE A 148 12.74 9.15 17.57
CA ILE A 148 12.06 7.93 17.16
C ILE A 148 11.65 7.18 18.43
N GLY A 149 10.36 7.22 18.76
CA GLY A 149 9.70 6.39 19.76
C GLY A 149 8.48 5.79 19.11
N MET A 150 8.52 4.49 18.84
CA MET A 150 7.32 3.70 18.52
C MET A 150 6.39 3.73 19.75
N GLU A 151 5.10 3.77 19.47
CA GLU A 151 3.98 3.70 20.42
C GLU A 151 3.52 5.01 21.06
N LYS A 152 2.65 5.68 20.29
CA LYS A 152 1.36 6.23 20.78
C LYS A 152 0.58 6.59 19.52
N GLU A 153 -0.67 6.14 19.42
CA GLU A 153 -1.63 6.65 18.43
C GLU A 153 -1.79 8.15 18.68
N SER A 154 -0.91 8.93 18.06
CA SER A 154 -1.07 10.37 18.07
C SER A 154 -2.23 10.69 17.13
N VAL A 155 -3.32 11.12 17.72
CA VAL A 155 -4.43 11.74 17.02
C VAL A 155 -3.84 12.89 16.18
N PRO A 156 -3.96 12.87 14.84
CA PRO A 156 -3.39 13.94 14.02
C PRO A 156 -3.93 15.29 14.46
N THR A 157 -3.08 16.31 14.51
CA THR A 157 -3.41 17.70 14.90
C THR A 157 -4.59 18.30 14.13
N ALA A 158 -4.97 17.68 13.03
CA ALA A 158 -6.10 18.05 12.17
C ALA A 158 -7.49 17.71 12.70
N ILE A 159 -7.61 16.93 13.79
CA ILE A 159 -8.90 16.61 14.43
C ILE A 159 -9.43 17.80 15.27
N LEU A 160 -8.84 18.96 15.17
CA LEU A 160 -9.28 20.17 15.92
C LEU A 160 -10.58 20.80 15.40
N ALA A 161 -11.11 20.36 14.27
CA ALA A 161 -12.37 20.88 13.73
C ALA A 161 -13.59 20.17 14.37
N LYS A 162 -14.57 20.94 14.80
CA LYS A 162 -15.91 20.41 15.08
C LYS A 162 -16.49 19.84 13.78
N GLY A 163 -17.03 18.62 13.84
CA GLY A 163 -17.65 17.98 12.69
C GLY A 163 -17.18 16.55 12.46
N LEU A 164 -17.54 16.01 11.32
CA LEU A 164 -17.22 14.64 10.93
C LEU A 164 -15.83 14.56 10.31
N TYR A 165 -14.98 13.72 10.87
CA TYR A 165 -13.65 13.41 10.33
C TYR A 165 -13.54 11.94 9.97
N ALA A 166 -13.16 11.64 8.73
CA ALA A 166 -12.95 10.29 8.26
C ALA A 166 -11.47 10.04 7.98
N ARG A 167 -10.91 9.04 8.68
CA ARG A 167 -9.54 8.58 8.51
C ARG A 167 -9.51 7.41 7.54
N PHE A 168 -8.72 7.52 6.49
CA PHE A 168 -8.53 6.53 5.44
C PHE A 168 -7.12 5.92 5.44
N PHE A 169 -6.13 6.62 5.97
CA PHE A 169 -4.79 6.07 6.09
C PHE A 169 -4.71 5.08 7.26
N GLY A 170 -4.59 3.80 6.92
CA GLY A 170 -4.72 2.67 7.83
C GLY A 170 -6.07 1.99 7.73
N SER A 171 -6.64 1.57 8.86
CA SER A 171 -8.01 1.10 8.94
C SER A 171 -8.97 2.30 8.89
N PHE A 172 -10.12 2.11 8.25
CA PHE A 172 -11.14 3.16 8.19
C PHE A 172 -11.68 3.47 9.58
N GLN A 173 -11.63 4.73 9.97
CA GLN A 173 -12.13 5.23 11.24
C GLN A 173 -12.93 6.51 11.03
N LEU A 174 -14.01 6.65 11.78
CA LEU A 174 -14.87 7.81 11.73
C LEU A 174 -14.90 8.48 13.10
N TYR A 175 -14.72 9.79 13.12
CA TYR A 175 -14.72 10.61 14.33
C TYR A 175 -15.77 11.69 14.20
N LEU A 176 -16.44 12.01 15.31
CA LEU A 176 -17.28 13.19 15.45
C LEU A 176 -16.78 14.04 16.61
N ASP A 177 -16.48 15.29 16.37
CA ASP A 177 -15.98 16.23 17.38
C ASP A 177 -14.79 15.64 18.20
N GLN A 178 -13.87 14.91 17.52
CA GLN A 178 -12.69 14.23 18.04
C GLN A 178 -12.96 12.88 18.75
N GLU A 179 -14.20 12.49 18.94
CA GLU A 179 -14.55 11.19 19.51
C GLU A 179 -14.64 10.12 18.42
N LEU A 180 -13.94 9.01 18.62
CA LEU A 180 -14.00 7.86 17.71
C LEU A 180 -15.37 7.20 17.78
N LEU A 181 -16.05 7.08 16.64
CA LEU A 181 -17.31 6.36 16.57
C LEU A 181 -17.10 4.84 16.64
N PRO A 182 -18.01 4.11 17.30
CA PRO A 182 -17.90 2.66 17.45
C PRO A 182 -17.88 1.92 16.11
N ASP A 183 -16.99 0.95 15.97
CA ASP A 183 -16.88 0.08 14.78
C ASP A 183 -17.86 -1.09 14.87
N THR A 184 -19.16 -0.81 14.72
CA THR A 184 -20.24 -1.81 14.79
C THR A 184 -20.78 -2.21 13.42
N LEU A 185 -20.23 -1.63 12.34
CA LEU A 185 -20.68 -1.94 10.98
C LEU A 185 -20.09 -3.28 10.49
N SER A 186 -20.85 -3.99 9.67
CA SER A 186 -20.29 -5.10 8.90
C SER A 186 -19.18 -4.58 7.96
N LYS A 187 -18.20 -5.41 7.63
CA LYS A 187 -17.10 -5.05 6.73
C LYS A 187 -17.60 -4.42 5.42
N LYS A 188 -18.67 -4.97 4.85
CA LYS A 188 -19.28 -4.46 3.61
C LYS A 188 -19.90 -3.08 3.79
N ASN A 189 -20.66 -2.86 4.86
CA ASN A 189 -21.26 -1.57 5.15
C ASN A 189 -20.20 -0.52 5.51
N LYS A 190 -19.16 -0.91 6.20
CA LYS A 190 -18.02 -0.05 6.50
C LYS A 190 -17.30 0.40 5.22
N ASN A 191 -17.09 -0.52 4.27
CA ASN A 191 -16.54 -0.21 2.96
C ASN A 191 -17.46 0.73 2.16
N LEU A 192 -18.77 0.47 2.16
CA LEU A 192 -19.74 1.34 1.48
C LEU A 192 -19.78 2.74 2.12
N LEU A 193 -19.70 2.85 3.45
CA LEU A 193 -19.59 4.13 4.14
C LEU A 193 -18.31 4.88 3.77
N ALA A 194 -17.17 4.18 3.76
CA ALA A 194 -15.91 4.76 3.32
C ALA A 194 -16.01 5.29 1.88
N TYR A 195 -16.66 4.55 0.99
CA TYR A 195 -16.88 4.97 -0.39
C TYR A 195 -17.73 6.24 -0.49
N PHE A 196 -18.82 6.35 0.30
CA PHE A 196 -19.65 7.57 0.36
C PHE A 196 -18.87 8.77 0.87
N LEU A 197 -18.06 8.59 1.91
CA LEU A 197 -17.28 9.68 2.50
C LEU A 197 -16.09 10.08 1.62
N TYR A 198 -15.49 9.13 0.92
CA TYR A 198 -14.46 9.41 -0.08
C TYR A 198 -15.01 10.25 -1.24
N HIS A 199 -16.25 9.97 -1.64
CA HIS A 199 -16.98 10.70 -2.67
C HIS A 199 -17.96 11.73 -2.10
N HIS A 200 -17.67 12.26 -0.90
CA HIS A 200 -18.54 13.25 -0.25
C HIS A 200 -18.96 14.37 -1.20
N GLY A 201 -20.25 14.70 -1.19
CA GLY A 201 -20.84 15.73 -2.04
C GLY A 201 -20.99 15.34 -3.53
N LYS A 202 -20.57 14.14 -3.93
CA LYS A 202 -20.76 13.65 -5.31
C LYS A 202 -21.99 12.74 -5.40
N PHE A 203 -22.71 12.88 -6.50
CA PHE A 203 -23.79 11.94 -6.84
C PHE A 203 -23.20 10.59 -7.25
N LEU A 204 -23.69 9.52 -6.65
CA LEU A 204 -23.30 8.15 -6.93
C LEU A 204 -24.48 7.40 -7.54
N HIS A 205 -24.36 6.98 -8.79
CA HIS A 205 -25.41 6.25 -9.47
C HIS A 205 -25.64 4.88 -8.83
N ARG A 206 -26.91 4.50 -8.70
CA ARG A 206 -27.29 3.22 -8.07
C ARG A 206 -26.61 2.02 -8.73
N ASP A 207 -26.58 1.98 -10.06
CA ASP A 207 -26.03 0.85 -10.80
C ASP A 207 -24.51 0.75 -10.61
N GLN A 208 -23.81 1.88 -10.53
CA GLN A 208 -22.37 1.90 -10.17
C GLN A 208 -22.12 1.35 -8.76
N LEU A 209 -22.97 1.70 -7.80
CA LEU A 209 -22.89 1.15 -6.45
C LEU A 209 -23.18 -0.36 -6.42
N MET A 210 -24.17 -0.82 -7.21
CA MET A 210 -24.48 -2.24 -7.30
C MET A 210 -23.33 -3.02 -7.94
N GLU A 211 -22.79 -2.54 -9.05
CA GLU A 211 -21.65 -3.14 -9.73
C GLU A 211 -20.41 -3.19 -8.82
N GLN A 212 -20.12 -2.10 -8.10
CA GLN A 212 -18.95 -2.02 -7.22
C GLN A 212 -19.05 -2.93 -6.00
N PHE A 213 -20.23 -3.03 -5.39
CA PHE A 213 -20.39 -3.73 -4.10
C PHE A 213 -21.07 -5.09 -4.21
N TRP A 214 -21.79 -5.39 -5.30
CA TRP A 214 -22.51 -6.66 -5.54
C TRP A 214 -22.36 -7.14 -6.98
N PRO A 215 -21.12 -7.27 -7.53
CA PRO A 215 -20.89 -7.59 -8.94
C PRO A 215 -21.47 -8.96 -9.35
N ASP A 216 -21.47 -9.93 -8.42
CA ASP A 216 -21.88 -11.32 -8.68
C ASP A 216 -23.34 -11.58 -8.33
N VAL A 217 -24.13 -10.54 -8.04
CA VAL A 217 -25.52 -10.66 -7.60
C VAL A 217 -26.46 -10.16 -8.70
N ILE A 218 -27.56 -10.90 -8.94
CA ILE A 218 -28.57 -10.47 -9.91
C ILE A 218 -29.11 -9.07 -9.56
N PRO A 219 -29.43 -8.22 -10.57
CA PRO A 219 -29.72 -6.79 -10.36
C PRO A 219 -30.80 -6.49 -9.33
N GLU A 220 -31.86 -7.31 -9.28
CA GLU A 220 -32.95 -7.12 -8.30
C GLU A 220 -32.50 -7.38 -6.86
N ALA A 221 -31.73 -8.45 -6.65
CA ALA A 221 -31.19 -8.78 -5.31
C ALA A 221 -30.09 -7.80 -4.89
N ALA A 222 -29.25 -7.33 -5.84
CA ALA A 222 -28.26 -6.29 -5.60
C ALA A 222 -28.92 -4.97 -5.17
N ARG A 223 -30.04 -4.58 -5.83
CA ARG A 223 -30.84 -3.40 -5.46
C ARG A 223 -31.36 -3.50 -4.04
N ASN A 224 -31.96 -4.64 -3.68
CA ASN A 224 -32.47 -4.88 -2.33
C ASN A 224 -31.35 -4.82 -1.30
N SER A 225 -30.20 -5.45 -1.59
CA SER A 225 -29.03 -5.42 -0.73
C SER A 225 -28.50 -4.00 -0.51
N LEU A 226 -28.45 -3.19 -1.56
CA LEU A 226 -28.04 -1.78 -1.48
C LEU A 226 -29.04 -0.98 -0.61
N HIS A 227 -30.35 -1.16 -0.78
CA HIS A 227 -31.37 -0.49 0.04
C HIS A 227 -31.23 -0.85 1.53
N VAL A 228 -30.99 -2.12 1.84
CA VAL A 228 -30.76 -2.58 3.21
C VAL A 228 -29.48 -1.96 3.78
N ALA A 229 -28.38 -1.98 3.02
CA ALA A 229 -27.11 -1.37 3.42
C ALA A 229 -27.26 0.12 3.70
N ILE A 230 -27.91 0.88 2.81
CA ILE A 230 -28.18 2.31 3.00
C ILE A 230 -29.03 2.55 4.26
N SER A 231 -30.05 1.72 4.52
CA SER A 231 -30.86 1.81 5.73
C SER A 231 -30.03 1.59 6.99
N GLN A 232 -29.14 0.60 6.97
CA GLN A 232 -28.23 0.31 8.09
C GLN A 232 -27.22 1.44 8.32
N LEU A 233 -26.66 2.02 7.26
CA LEU A 233 -25.76 3.18 7.37
C LEU A 233 -26.48 4.41 7.94
N ARG A 234 -27.72 4.68 7.53
CA ARG A 234 -28.53 5.76 8.09
C ARG A 234 -28.83 5.51 9.57
N SER A 235 -29.13 4.27 9.96
CA SER A 235 -29.38 3.91 11.36
C SER A 235 -28.13 4.06 12.22
N TYR A 236 -26.97 3.68 11.69
CA TYR A 236 -25.68 3.85 12.35
C TYR A 236 -25.33 5.33 12.56
N LEU A 237 -25.51 6.19 11.56
CA LEU A 237 -25.15 7.61 11.62
C LEU A 237 -26.15 8.46 12.40
N ARG A 238 -27.41 8.00 12.54
CA ARG A 238 -28.51 8.77 13.16
C ARG A 238 -28.25 9.24 14.59
N PRO A 239 -27.67 8.44 15.52
CA PRO A 239 -27.37 8.89 16.88
C PRO A 239 -26.37 10.04 16.92
N TYR A 240 -25.48 10.13 15.95
CA TYR A 240 -24.36 11.07 15.90
C TYR A 240 -24.69 12.34 15.09
N LEU A 241 -25.38 12.19 13.97
CA LEU A 241 -25.65 13.29 13.02
C LEU A 241 -27.11 13.78 13.05
N GLY A 242 -27.90 13.24 13.99
CA GLY A 242 -29.30 13.65 14.19
C GLY A 242 -30.29 13.01 13.22
N LYS A 243 -31.51 13.55 13.17
CA LYS A 243 -32.63 12.99 12.40
C LYS A 243 -32.54 13.22 10.89
N ILE A 244 -31.59 13.99 10.42
CA ILE A 244 -31.40 14.30 8.99
C ILE A 244 -30.93 13.08 8.26
N LYS A 245 -31.49 12.79 7.07
CA LYS A 245 -31.04 11.71 6.20
C LYS A 245 -29.71 12.11 5.57
N VAL A 246 -28.60 11.77 6.21
CA VAL A 246 -27.24 12.10 5.78
C VAL A 246 -26.88 11.49 4.41
N ILE A 247 -27.40 10.31 4.09
CA ILE A 247 -27.35 9.73 2.75
C ILE A 247 -28.71 9.97 2.10
N LYS A 248 -28.79 10.94 1.19
CA LYS A 248 -30.02 11.30 0.47
C LYS A 248 -30.16 10.43 -0.77
N HIS A 249 -31.38 9.99 -1.06
CA HIS A 249 -31.74 9.40 -2.35
C HIS A 249 -32.09 10.54 -3.31
N GLN A 250 -31.49 10.56 -4.48
CA GLN A 250 -31.72 11.55 -5.51
C GLN A 250 -31.76 10.84 -6.87
N ASN A 251 -32.88 10.97 -7.58
CA ASN A 251 -33.07 10.30 -8.87
C ASN A 251 -32.70 8.80 -8.83
N GLU A 252 -31.81 8.38 -9.71
CA GLU A 252 -31.33 6.98 -9.85
C GLU A 252 -30.08 6.68 -8.96
N GLY A 253 -29.89 7.40 -7.85
CA GLY A 253 -28.72 7.17 -7.01
C GLY A 253 -28.78 7.81 -5.62
N TYR A 254 -27.63 8.01 -5.06
CA TYR A 254 -27.43 8.47 -3.70
C TYR A 254 -26.34 9.54 -3.62
N ILE A 255 -26.48 10.43 -2.64
CA ILE A 255 -25.48 11.42 -2.30
C ILE A 255 -25.30 11.46 -0.78
N PHE A 256 -24.05 11.49 -0.32
CA PHE A 256 -23.78 11.90 1.07
C PHE A 256 -23.95 13.40 1.16
N ASP A 257 -24.78 13.84 2.11
CA ASP A 257 -25.25 15.23 2.20
C ASP A 257 -24.07 16.23 2.17
N PRO A 258 -23.98 17.09 1.15
CA PRO A 258 -22.89 18.05 1.03
C PRO A 258 -22.91 19.12 2.12
N ASP A 259 -24.06 19.35 2.78
CA ASP A 259 -24.19 20.34 3.86
C ASP A 259 -23.50 19.87 5.16
N HIS A 260 -23.20 18.58 5.27
CA HIS A 260 -22.38 18.05 6.35
C HIS A 260 -20.90 18.24 6.03
N VAL A 261 -20.22 19.03 6.84
CA VAL A 261 -18.77 19.20 6.69
C VAL A 261 -18.07 17.90 7.05
N VAL A 262 -17.47 17.28 6.05
CA VAL A 262 -16.64 16.07 6.22
C VAL A 262 -15.20 16.44 5.88
N VAL A 263 -14.32 16.28 6.84
CA VAL A 263 -12.87 16.42 6.64
C VAL A 263 -12.25 15.03 6.56
N THR A 264 -11.34 14.82 5.64
CA THR A 264 -10.63 13.53 5.52
C THR A 264 -9.12 13.74 5.52
N ASP A 265 -8.38 12.76 6.04
CA ASP A 265 -6.91 12.74 5.97
C ASP A 265 -6.40 12.75 4.52
N ILE A 266 -7.15 12.15 3.58
CA ILE A 266 -6.84 12.18 2.14
C ILE A 266 -6.90 13.60 1.59
N GLN A 267 -7.96 14.38 1.92
CA GLN A 267 -8.08 15.77 1.48
C GLN A 267 -6.95 16.62 2.04
N GLN A 268 -6.59 16.42 3.31
CA GLN A 268 -5.50 17.14 3.96
C GLN A 268 -4.14 16.76 3.36
N PHE A 269 -3.90 15.46 3.10
CA PHE A 269 -2.72 14.97 2.41
C PHE A 269 -2.57 15.62 1.03
N ARG A 270 -3.62 15.59 0.22
CA ARG A 270 -3.62 16.18 -1.13
C ARG A 270 -3.42 17.69 -1.08
N ALA A 271 -4.06 18.39 -0.14
CA ALA A 271 -3.89 19.84 0.04
C ALA A 271 -2.43 20.16 0.41
N SER A 272 -1.83 19.39 1.32
CA SER A 272 -0.43 19.55 1.72
C SER A 272 0.53 19.26 0.57
N CYS A 273 0.29 18.21 -0.21
CA CYS A 273 1.06 17.92 -1.43
C CYS A 273 0.98 19.09 -2.41
N TYR A 274 -0.23 19.58 -2.69
CA TYR A 274 -0.44 20.69 -3.60
C TYR A 274 0.29 21.95 -3.14
N SER A 275 0.14 22.35 -1.89
CA SER A 275 0.81 23.54 -1.34
C SER A 275 2.34 23.41 -1.38
N GLY A 276 2.85 22.22 -1.04
CA GLY A 276 4.28 21.93 -1.13
C GLY A 276 4.81 22.03 -2.56
N TRP A 277 4.13 21.44 -3.54
CA TRP A 277 4.56 21.48 -4.95
C TRP A 277 4.40 22.86 -5.58
N GLU A 278 3.36 23.61 -5.21
CA GLU A 278 3.22 25.01 -5.64
C GLU A 278 4.36 25.88 -5.08
N ALA A 279 4.75 25.68 -3.84
CA ALA A 279 5.90 26.37 -3.26
C ALA A 279 7.22 26.00 -3.99
N LEU A 280 7.43 24.71 -4.30
CA LEU A 280 8.60 24.25 -5.08
C LEU A 280 8.61 24.84 -6.50
N LYS A 281 7.46 24.85 -7.17
CA LYS A 281 7.31 25.45 -8.50
C LYS A 281 7.68 26.93 -8.52
N ASN A 282 7.31 27.65 -7.45
CA ASN A 282 7.63 29.05 -7.27
C ASN A 282 9.03 29.29 -6.66
N GLN A 283 9.91 28.26 -6.64
CA GLN A 283 11.27 28.28 -6.10
C GLN A 283 11.37 28.63 -4.60
N LYS A 284 10.26 28.52 -3.86
CA LYS A 284 10.18 28.76 -2.41
C LYS A 284 10.46 27.46 -1.64
N HIS A 285 11.69 26.96 -1.75
CA HIS A 285 12.06 25.64 -1.23
C HIS A 285 11.82 25.50 0.29
N GLU A 286 12.24 26.51 1.06
CA GLU A 286 12.03 26.51 2.52
C GLU A 286 10.54 26.50 2.92
N ALA A 287 9.71 27.26 2.19
CA ALA A 287 8.27 27.29 2.43
C ALA A 287 7.57 25.99 2.04
N ALA A 288 8.15 25.18 1.17
CA ALA A 288 7.59 23.88 0.79
C ALA A 288 7.75 22.81 1.89
N VAL A 289 8.84 22.87 2.66
CA VAL A 289 9.22 21.84 3.63
C VAL A 289 8.12 21.53 4.65
N PRO A 290 7.49 22.50 5.32
CA PRO A 290 6.44 22.23 6.29
C PRO A 290 5.22 21.48 5.66
N PHE A 291 4.84 21.84 4.45
CA PHE A 291 3.74 21.19 3.74
C PHE A 291 4.08 19.75 3.35
N LEU A 292 5.30 19.51 2.86
CA LEU A 292 5.75 18.18 2.48
C LEU A 292 5.92 17.27 3.71
N HIS A 293 6.39 17.81 4.85
CA HIS A 293 6.42 17.06 6.10
C HIS A 293 5.02 16.69 6.57
N ASN A 294 4.09 17.65 6.59
CA ASN A 294 2.69 17.38 6.97
C ASN A 294 2.07 16.29 6.07
N ALA A 295 2.31 16.34 4.75
CA ALA A 295 1.86 15.27 3.86
C ALA A 295 2.49 13.92 4.23
N SER A 296 3.80 13.88 4.50
CA SER A 296 4.49 12.66 4.91
C SER A 296 3.95 12.07 6.21
N GLU A 297 3.59 12.90 7.19
CA GLU A 297 3.03 12.49 8.48
C GLU A 297 1.59 11.98 8.35
N LEU A 298 0.75 12.67 7.57
CA LEU A 298 -0.63 12.26 7.31
C LEU A 298 -0.70 10.86 6.70
N TYR A 299 0.20 10.53 5.77
CA TYR A 299 0.29 9.18 5.21
C TYR A 299 1.00 8.23 6.17
N SER A 300 0.38 7.98 7.32
CA SER A 300 0.96 7.12 8.37
C SER A 300 0.98 5.65 8.00
N ARG A 301 -0.03 5.19 7.25
CA ARG A 301 -0.23 3.79 6.84
C ARG A 301 -0.88 3.75 5.45
N GLU A 302 -0.90 2.56 4.84
CA GLU A 302 -1.53 2.33 3.53
C GLU A 302 -3.03 2.67 3.55
N PHE A 303 -3.52 3.25 2.45
CA PHE A 303 -4.93 3.64 2.26
C PHE A 303 -5.85 2.43 2.41
N LEU A 304 -6.82 2.52 3.33
CA LEU A 304 -7.85 1.51 3.58
C LEU A 304 -7.30 0.08 3.63
N ARG A 305 -6.34 -0.15 4.53
CA ARG A 305 -5.61 -1.42 4.65
C ARG A 305 -6.53 -2.63 4.83
N GLU A 306 -7.69 -2.46 5.43
CA GLU A 306 -8.68 -3.53 5.64
C GLU A 306 -9.46 -3.91 4.36
N PHE A 307 -9.41 -3.06 3.31
CA PHE A 307 -10.07 -3.26 2.01
C PHE A 307 -9.07 -3.45 0.88
N LEU A 308 -8.05 -4.27 1.08
CA LEU A 308 -6.94 -4.46 0.12
C LEU A 308 -7.41 -4.95 -1.26
N TYR A 309 -8.52 -5.69 -1.31
CA TYR A 309 -9.01 -6.35 -2.52
C TYR A 309 -10.13 -5.60 -3.24
N GLU A 310 -10.56 -4.48 -2.69
CA GLU A 310 -11.57 -3.65 -3.33
C GLU A 310 -10.95 -2.85 -4.50
N GLU A 311 -11.48 -3.01 -5.69
CA GLU A 311 -10.90 -2.42 -6.92
C GLU A 311 -10.78 -0.90 -6.82
N TRP A 312 -11.81 -0.23 -6.31
CA TRP A 312 -11.80 1.22 -6.15
C TRP A 312 -10.68 1.70 -5.19
N CYS A 313 -10.37 0.91 -4.16
CA CYS A 313 -9.27 1.21 -3.24
C CYS A 313 -7.92 1.03 -3.91
N SER A 314 -7.77 0.07 -4.82
CA SER A 314 -6.48 -0.28 -5.41
C SER A 314 -5.91 0.86 -6.26
N ARG A 315 -6.73 1.45 -7.13
CA ARG A 315 -6.32 2.59 -7.97
C ARG A 315 -5.93 3.81 -7.14
N GLU A 316 -6.73 4.10 -6.11
CA GLU A 316 -6.47 5.24 -5.24
C GLU A 316 -5.23 5.02 -4.39
N ARG A 317 -5.02 3.81 -3.90
CA ARG A 317 -3.83 3.42 -3.12
C ARG A 317 -2.56 3.63 -3.93
N GLU A 318 -2.54 3.19 -5.18
CA GLU A 318 -1.41 3.41 -6.09
C GLU A 318 -1.11 4.90 -6.28
N ALA A 319 -2.14 5.71 -6.56
CA ALA A 319 -1.98 7.15 -6.75
C ALA A 319 -1.48 7.86 -5.49
N LEU A 320 -1.96 7.48 -4.31
CA LEU A 320 -1.52 8.03 -3.04
C LEU A 320 -0.09 7.61 -2.68
N GLN A 321 0.30 6.37 -3.01
CA GLN A 321 1.67 5.89 -2.83
C GLN A 321 2.65 6.63 -3.75
N GLU A 322 2.28 6.86 -5.02
CA GLU A 322 3.08 7.66 -5.95
C GLU A 322 3.27 9.10 -5.43
N ALA A 323 2.19 9.71 -4.93
CA ALA A 323 2.26 11.03 -4.35
C ALA A 323 3.17 11.07 -3.11
N LEU A 324 3.08 10.08 -2.23
CA LEU A 324 3.98 9.97 -1.07
C LEU A 324 5.45 9.83 -1.51
N LEU A 325 5.75 8.97 -2.48
CA LEU A 325 7.12 8.83 -3.00
C LEU A 325 7.67 10.15 -3.53
N ALA A 326 6.85 10.91 -4.25
CA ALA A 326 7.24 12.24 -4.74
C ALA A 326 7.50 13.24 -3.59
N VAL A 327 6.67 13.21 -2.54
CA VAL A 327 6.86 14.02 -1.31
C VAL A 327 8.17 13.65 -0.63
N LEU A 328 8.40 12.37 -0.34
CA LEU A 328 9.61 11.89 0.33
C LEU A 328 10.86 12.22 -0.47
N LYS A 329 10.82 12.05 -1.79
CA LYS A 329 11.91 12.38 -2.68
C LYS A 329 12.23 13.90 -2.68
N SER A 330 11.19 14.73 -2.69
CA SER A 330 11.36 16.19 -2.63
C SER A 330 12.04 16.63 -1.33
N LEU A 331 11.62 16.06 -0.19
CA LEU A 331 12.26 16.30 1.12
C LEU A 331 13.71 15.80 1.15
N ALA A 332 13.94 14.56 0.67
CA ALA A 332 15.28 13.98 0.67
C ALA A 332 16.27 14.78 -0.19
N VAL A 333 15.85 15.23 -1.37
CA VAL A 333 16.65 16.10 -2.24
C VAL A 333 16.90 17.48 -1.60
N HIS A 334 15.91 18.03 -0.88
CA HIS A 334 16.08 19.28 -0.15
C HIS A 334 17.17 19.14 0.92
N TYR A 335 17.08 18.10 1.78
CA TYR A 335 18.06 17.85 2.83
C TYR A 335 19.45 17.46 2.30
N GLN A 336 19.52 16.67 1.22
CA GLN A 336 20.78 16.36 0.54
C GLN A 336 21.51 17.62 0.08
N LYS A 337 20.78 18.59 -0.51
CA LYS A 337 21.37 19.86 -0.97
C LYS A 337 21.90 20.73 0.17
N GLN A 338 21.35 20.58 1.35
CA GLN A 338 21.80 21.29 2.56
C GLN A 338 22.90 20.54 3.34
N GLY A 339 23.26 19.32 2.91
CA GLY A 339 24.23 18.48 3.62
C GLY A 339 23.67 17.77 4.86
N PHE A 340 22.34 17.76 5.05
CA PHE A 340 21.70 17.12 6.19
C PHE A 340 21.42 15.64 5.91
N TYR A 341 22.48 14.87 5.74
CA TYR A 341 22.39 13.45 5.34
C TYR A 341 21.73 12.55 6.36
N GLU A 342 21.77 12.90 7.65
CA GLU A 342 21.04 12.16 8.71
C GLU A 342 19.53 12.18 8.47
N GLN A 343 18.98 13.27 7.92
CA GLN A 343 17.56 13.40 7.59
C GLN A 343 17.20 12.69 6.27
N VAL A 344 18.16 12.54 5.38
CA VAL A 344 17.97 11.83 4.09
C VAL A 344 17.73 10.35 4.32
N ILE A 345 18.45 9.72 5.25
CA ILE A 345 18.41 8.27 5.49
C ILE A 345 16.99 7.76 5.76
N PRO A 346 16.25 8.24 6.77
CA PRO A 346 14.91 7.72 7.06
C PRO A 346 13.90 7.95 5.94
N LEU A 347 14.04 9.04 5.17
CA LEU A 347 13.19 9.31 4.01
C LEU A 347 13.45 8.30 2.89
N ALA A 348 14.72 8.05 2.60
CA ALA A 348 15.13 7.10 1.57
C ALA A 348 14.80 5.64 1.96
N GLU A 349 15.03 5.25 3.21
CA GLU A 349 14.62 3.94 3.73
C GLU A 349 13.09 3.75 3.60
N ARG A 350 12.30 4.77 3.95
CA ARG A 350 10.84 4.74 3.78
C ARG A 350 10.42 4.60 2.31
N MET A 351 11.09 5.29 1.38
CA MET A 351 10.84 5.12 -0.06
C MET A 351 11.12 3.69 -0.51
N LEU A 352 12.22 3.08 -0.06
CA LEU A 352 12.56 1.69 -0.42
C LEU A 352 11.65 0.64 0.22
N LEU A 353 10.99 0.94 1.34
CA LEU A 353 9.93 0.08 1.89
C LEU A 353 8.69 0.04 0.98
N ILE A 354 8.41 1.13 0.27
CA ILE A 354 7.28 1.24 -0.66
C ILE A 354 7.66 0.70 -2.03
N ALA A 355 8.84 1.08 -2.52
CA ALA A 355 9.34 0.77 -3.86
C ALA A 355 10.83 0.36 -3.81
N PRO A 356 11.12 -0.92 -3.51
CA PRO A 356 12.49 -1.40 -3.26
C PRO A 356 13.43 -1.35 -4.47
N PHE A 357 12.91 -1.13 -5.68
CA PHE A 357 13.71 -1.13 -6.92
C PHE A 357 14.14 0.26 -7.40
N LEU A 358 13.88 1.31 -6.64
CA LEU A 358 14.26 2.67 -7.00
C LEU A 358 15.78 2.83 -6.88
N GLU A 359 16.52 2.59 -7.97
CA GLU A 359 17.97 2.69 -7.99
C GLU A 359 18.49 4.07 -7.59
N ASP A 360 17.79 5.12 -7.99
CA ASP A 360 18.12 6.50 -7.61
C ASP A 360 17.99 6.74 -6.09
N VAL A 361 17.08 6.03 -5.42
CA VAL A 361 16.94 6.08 -3.95
C VAL A 361 18.02 5.27 -3.27
N HIS A 362 18.39 4.11 -3.83
CA HIS A 362 19.57 3.37 -3.34
C HIS A 362 20.83 4.22 -3.45
N ARG A 363 21.03 4.91 -4.57
CA ARG A 363 22.17 5.82 -4.76
C ARG A 363 22.18 6.96 -3.75
N LEU A 364 21.00 7.53 -3.46
CA LEU A 364 20.84 8.58 -2.45
C LEU A 364 21.25 8.07 -1.05
N LEU A 365 20.90 6.84 -0.67
CA LEU A 365 21.34 6.22 0.57
C LEU A 365 22.84 5.94 0.60
N ILE A 366 23.41 5.45 -0.50
CA ILE A 366 24.86 5.21 -0.62
C ILE A 366 25.61 6.52 -0.40
N GLU A 367 25.17 7.59 -1.04
CA GLU A 367 25.76 8.92 -0.89
C GLU A 367 25.63 9.44 0.55
N ALA A 368 24.43 9.34 1.15
CA ALA A 368 24.20 9.76 2.52
C ALA A 368 25.09 9.00 3.53
N PHE A 369 25.23 7.69 3.38
CA PHE A 369 26.14 6.90 4.23
C PHE A 369 27.61 7.24 4.00
N ALA A 370 27.98 7.56 2.78
CA ALA A 370 29.35 7.95 2.44
C ALA A 370 29.72 9.28 3.10
N GLU A 371 28.88 10.29 2.98
CA GLU A 371 29.08 11.62 3.55
C GLU A 371 29.13 11.59 5.10
N LEU A 372 28.43 10.65 5.71
CA LEU A 372 28.48 10.39 7.15
C LEU A 372 29.63 9.47 7.57
N ASN A 373 30.59 9.17 6.68
CA ASN A 373 31.70 8.25 6.91
C ASN A 373 31.28 6.80 7.28
N MET A 374 30.06 6.40 6.94
CA MET A 374 29.51 5.05 7.18
C MET A 374 29.80 4.11 5.99
N ARG A 375 31.06 3.99 5.56
CA ARG A 375 31.50 3.27 4.36
C ARG A 375 30.94 1.86 4.26
N GLY A 376 30.92 1.12 5.37
CA GLY A 376 30.38 -0.25 5.41
C GLY A 376 28.89 -0.32 5.06
N ARG A 377 28.08 0.63 5.53
CA ARG A 377 26.65 0.74 5.21
C ARG A 377 26.44 1.13 3.76
N ALA A 378 27.25 2.04 3.22
CA ALA A 378 27.20 2.42 1.81
C ALA A 378 27.45 1.25 0.87
N LEU A 379 28.52 0.46 1.14
CA LEU A 379 28.83 -0.74 0.34
C LEU A 379 27.75 -1.82 0.46
N ASN A 380 27.22 -2.03 1.65
CA ASN A 380 26.11 -2.98 1.84
C ASN A 380 24.85 -2.55 1.07
N GLN A 381 24.53 -1.26 1.07
CA GLN A 381 23.38 -0.72 0.31
C GLN A 381 23.55 -0.91 -1.20
N TYR A 382 24.77 -0.75 -1.72
CA TYR A 382 25.09 -1.08 -3.12
C TYR A 382 24.87 -2.56 -3.44
N GLN A 383 25.33 -3.47 -2.57
CA GLN A 383 25.11 -4.90 -2.76
C GLN A 383 23.63 -5.27 -2.77
N LYS A 384 22.83 -4.66 -1.89
CA LYS A 384 21.37 -4.81 -1.89
C LYS A 384 20.76 -4.34 -3.21
N CYS A 385 21.11 -3.15 -3.66
CA CYS A 385 20.64 -2.60 -4.93
C CYS A 385 20.98 -3.53 -6.10
N ARG A 386 22.24 -3.96 -6.20
CA ARG A 386 22.73 -4.86 -7.26
C ARG A 386 21.97 -6.19 -7.25
N ALA A 387 21.82 -6.80 -6.08
CA ALA A 387 21.11 -8.07 -5.93
C ALA A 387 19.64 -7.95 -6.36
N LEU A 388 18.97 -6.86 -6.00
CA LEU A 388 17.60 -6.57 -6.39
C LEU A 388 17.46 -6.37 -7.90
N LEU A 389 18.29 -5.56 -8.52
CA LEU A 389 18.26 -5.30 -9.97
C LEU A 389 18.57 -6.58 -10.77
N MET A 390 19.56 -7.34 -10.34
CA MET A 390 19.93 -8.59 -11.00
C MET A 390 18.81 -9.63 -10.92
N SER A 391 18.21 -9.79 -9.75
CA SER A 391 17.16 -10.81 -9.54
C SER A 391 15.85 -10.51 -10.26
N HIS A 392 15.56 -9.22 -10.52
CA HIS A 392 14.25 -8.80 -11.09
C HIS A 392 14.29 -8.40 -12.53
N PHE A 393 15.38 -7.73 -12.93
CA PHE A 393 15.50 -7.10 -14.23
C PHE A 393 16.64 -7.70 -15.03
N GLU A 394 17.38 -8.69 -14.45
CA GLU A 394 18.60 -9.24 -15.04
C GLU A 394 19.58 -8.13 -15.43
N ALA A 395 19.60 -7.03 -14.66
CA ALA A 395 20.35 -5.82 -14.94
C ALA A 395 21.36 -5.50 -13.83
N GLU A 396 22.51 -4.99 -14.25
CA GLU A 396 23.47 -4.37 -13.33
C GLU A 396 23.06 -2.94 -13.01
N PRO A 397 23.49 -2.38 -11.84
CA PRO A 397 23.31 -0.97 -11.55
C PRO A 397 23.91 -0.07 -12.64
N SER A 398 23.35 1.12 -12.78
CA SER A 398 23.79 2.14 -13.74
C SER A 398 25.26 2.52 -13.52
N SER A 399 25.89 3.13 -14.55
CA SER A 399 27.24 3.67 -14.44
C SER A 399 27.36 4.70 -13.30
N GLU A 400 26.36 5.54 -13.11
CA GLU A 400 26.32 6.55 -12.05
C GLU A 400 26.43 5.93 -10.64
N THR A 401 25.73 4.82 -10.41
CA THR A 401 25.78 4.09 -9.12
C THR A 401 27.12 3.36 -8.94
N LYS A 402 27.65 2.76 -10.01
CA LYS A 402 28.96 2.10 -9.99
C LYS A 402 30.10 3.08 -9.73
N ASP A 403 30.08 4.25 -10.39
CA ASP A 403 31.08 5.30 -10.23
C ASP A 403 31.10 5.88 -8.82
N LEU A 404 29.90 6.06 -8.21
CA LEU A 404 29.80 6.49 -6.82
C LEU A 404 30.52 5.48 -5.89
N VAL A 405 30.29 4.18 -6.09
CA VAL A 405 30.90 3.15 -5.25
C VAL A 405 32.39 2.96 -5.54
N ALA A 406 32.83 3.13 -6.79
CA ALA A 406 34.26 3.10 -7.13
C ALA A 406 35.04 4.18 -6.35
N LYS A 407 34.51 5.40 -6.27
CA LYS A 407 35.10 6.48 -5.46
C LYS A 407 35.22 6.11 -3.99
N LEU A 408 34.23 5.41 -3.43
CA LEU A 408 34.25 4.96 -2.05
C LEU A 408 35.29 3.87 -1.77
N ARG A 409 35.76 3.13 -2.78
CA ARG A 409 36.76 2.06 -2.62
C ARG A 409 38.19 2.59 -2.63
N VAL A 410 38.41 3.73 -3.26
CA VAL A 410 39.75 4.32 -3.47
C VAL A 410 40.15 5.28 -2.34
N GLY A 411 39.19 5.95 -1.71
CA GLY A 411 39.41 6.80 -0.51
C GLY A 411 39.16 5.99 0.78
#